data_c92849d45572a5af004bc6e1c6219583
#
_entry.id   c92849d45572a5af004bc6e1c6219583
#
_cell.length_a   1.000
_cell.length_b   1.000
_cell.length_c   1.000
_cell.angle_alpha   90.00
_cell.angle_beta   90.00
_cell.angle_gamma   90.00
#
_symmetry.space_group_name_H-M   'P 1'
#
loop_
_entity.id
_entity.type
_entity.pdbx_description
1 polymer ?
#
loop_
_entity_poly.entity_id
_entity_poly.type
_entity_poly.pdbx_seq_one_letter_code
_entity_poly.pdbx_strand_id
1 'polypeptide(L)'
;DANPAMAALYSLFARLLPFVDWQAAILGPDGFITFYSAQFGDPWQRAVEPLLPADLAQPQLELPFAAGAKWSLTGGPHIDWGVGSPLGAIDLAPISGTGCKPAPQQAVAAAAGVVVRSARGALALDLDGDGNEQTGWVLIYMHLANRVAVGTRVEADEPLGNPSCEGGVATGAHVHLARKYNGEWLGLDIIPYVLSGWQVEAGEKPYLGRLVRGDQVVTASSNGMSGSTVFR
;
A
#
# COMPACT_ATOMS: atom_id res chain seq x y z
N ASP A 1 21.49 10.26 17.25
CA ASP A 1 20.80 9.11 16.66
C ASP A 1 19.39 9.05 17.23
N ALA A 2 18.41 9.60 16.51
CA ALA A 2 17.03 9.56 16.91
C ALA A 2 16.52 8.11 16.75
N ASN A 3 16.10 7.50 17.86
CA ASN A 3 15.46 6.19 17.82
C ASN A 3 14.16 6.29 16.99
N PRO A 4 14.01 5.55 15.89
CA PRO A 4 12.83 5.62 15.01
C PRO A 4 11.51 5.39 15.73
N ALA A 5 11.50 4.52 16.75
CA ALA A 5 10.33 4.28 17.60
C ALA A 5 9.92 5.52 18.40
N MET A 6 10.87 6.33 18.83
CA MET A 6 10.59 7.60 19.54
C MET A 6 10.08 8.66 18.55
N ALA A 7 10.61 8.73 17.35
CA ALA A 7 10.10 9.65 16.32
C ALA A 7 8.65 9.33 15.94
N ALA A 8 8.30 8.05 15.78
CA ALA A 8 6.93 7.61 15.56
C ALA A 8 6.00 7.95 16.74
N LEU A 9 6.47 7.76 17.97
CA LEU A 9 5.72 8.10 19.18
C LEU A 9 5.46 9.61 19.26
N TYR A 10 6.46 10.45 18.97
CA TYR A 10 6.31 11.90 18.95
C TYR A 10 5.36 12.39 17.85
N SER A 11 5.42 11.76 16.66
CA SER A 11 4.47 12.04 15.58
C SER A 11 3.04 11.71 15.99
N LEU A 12 2.83 10.57 16.67
CA LEU A 12 1.52 10.19 17.20
C LEU A 12 1.01 11.21 18.22
N PHE A 13 1.85 11.64 19.15
CA PHE A 13 1.47 12.65 20.15
C PHE A 13 1.18 14.02 19.52
N ALA A 14 1.96 14.46 18.53
CA ALA A 14 1.70 15.70 17.81
C ALA A 14 0.35 15.68 17.10
N ARG A 15 -0.08 14.53 16.57
CA ARG A 15 -1.40 14.35 15.94
C ARG A 15 -2.54 14.29 16.97
N LEU A 16 -2.29 13.84 18.19
CA LEU A 16 -3.28 13.74 19.26
C LEU A 16 -3.46 15.07 20.03
N LEU A 17 -2.48 15.98 20.00
CA LEU A 17 -2.56 17.26 20.69
C LEU A 17 -3.82 18.07 20.36
N PRO A 18 -4.34 18.16 19.12
CA PRO A 18 -5.58 18.85 18.81
C PRO A 18 -6.84 18.26 19.46
N PHE A 19 -6.77 17.02 19.96
CA PHE A 19 -7.91 16.29 20.55
C PHE A 19 -7.91 16.26 22.10
N VAL A 20 -7.08 17.10 22.75
CA VAL A 20 -6.89 17.08 24.21
C VAL A 20 -7.81 18.03 24.97
N ASP A 21 -8.92 18.48 24.40
CA ASP A 21 -9.90 19.34 25.10
C ASP A 21 -10.39 18.74 26.42
N TRP A 22 -10.56 17.43 26.50
CA TRP A 22 -10.95 16.76 27.74
C TRP A 22 -9.87 16.78 28.83
N GLN A 23 -8.60 16.80 28.44
CA GLN A 23 -7.48 16.88 29.39
C GLN A 23 -7.30 18.30 29.91
N ALA A 24 -7.56 19.31 29.07
CA ALA A 24 -7.60 20.70 29.51
C ALA A 24 -8.69 20.92 30.58
N ALA A 25 -9.81 20.22 30.50
CA ALA A 25 -10.88 20.27 31.50
C ALA A 25 -10.45 19.68 32.87
N ILE A 26 -9.53 18.71 32.89
CA ILE A 26 -9.05 18.06 34.12
C ILE A 26 -7.81 18.78 34.72
N LEU A 27 -6.89 19.17 33.86
CA LEU A 27 -5.56 19.66 34.26
C LEU A 27 -5.39 21.19 34.05
N GLY A 28 -6.39 21.87 33.51
CA GLY A 28 -6.30 23.24 33.05
C GLY A 28 -5.76 23.35 31.61
N PRO A 29 -5.88 24.53 30.98
CA PRO A 29 -5.60 24.73 29.54
C PRO A 29 -4.19 24.28 29.12
N ASP A 30 -3.21 24.43 29.98
CA ASP A 30 -1.82 24.02 29.70
C ASP A 30 -1.37 22.78 30.49
N GLY A 31 -2.29 22.18 31.24
CA GLY A 31 -1.95 21.17 32.23
C GLY A 31 -1.29 19.92 31.62
N PHE A 32 -1.78 19.44 30.50
CA PHE A 32 -1.18 18.29 29.83
C PHE A 32 0.23 18.62 29.32
N ILE A 33 0.40 19.74 28.66
CA ILE A 33 1.70 20.19 28.13
C ILE A 33 2.68 20.35 29.27
N THR A 34 2.29 21.05 30.35
CA THR A 34 3.13 21.29 31.53
C THR A 34 3.51 19.98 32.19
N PHE A 35 2.55 19.07 32.42
CA PHE A 35 2.81 17.76 33.03
C PHE A 35 3.72 16.92 32.15
N TYR A 36 3.45 16.87 30.84
CA TYR A 36 4.24 16.09 29.91
C TYR A 36 5.67 16.62 29.78
N SER A 37 5.83 17.94 29.64
CA SER A 37 7.15 18.60 29.58
C SER A 37 8.00 18.29 30.80
N ALA A 38 7.38 18.32 31.99
CA ALA A 38 8.09 18.02 33.25
C ALA A 38 8.59 16.57 33.35
N GLN A 39 7.92 15.62 32.71
CA GLN A 39 8.27 14.20 32.73
C GLN A 39 9.16 13.75 31.56
N PHE A 40 8.92 14.27 30.38
CA PHE A 40 9.47 13.73 29.12
C PHE A 40 10.20 14.79 28.27
N GLY A 41 10.25 16.05 28.74
CA GLY A 41 10.76 17.20 27.96
C GLY A 41 9.72 17.67 26.95
N ASP A 42 10.13 18.60 26.08
CA ASP A 42 9.29 19.26 25.08
C ASP A 42 9.48 18.63 23.69
N PRO A 43 8.91 17.45 23.41
CA PRO A 43 9.12 16.77 22.12
C PRO A 43 8.57 17.57 20.93
N TRP A 44 7.54 18.39 21.16
CA TRP A 44 6.96 19.29 20.12
C TRP A 44 7.89 20.44 19.70
N GLN A 45 8.95 20.71 20.43
CA GLN A 45 9.98 21.70 20.05
C GLN A 45 11.03 21.09 19.12
N ARG A 46 11.04 19.76 18.93
CA ARG A 46 11.96 19.10 18.01
C ARG A 46 11.39 19.18 16.59
N ALA A 47 12.23 19.56 15.64
CA ALA A 47 11.91 19.33 14.24
C ALA A 47 11.84 17.82 14.03
N VAL A 48 10.66 17.34 13.69
CA VAL A 48 10.46 15.93 13.31
C VAL A 48 10.32 15.92 11.79
N GLU A 49 11.15 15.16 11.12
CA GLU A 49 10.97 14.91 9.70
C GLU A 49 9.57 14.31 9.48
N PRO A 50 8.76 14.85 8.57
CA PRO A 50 7.46 14.29 8.29
C PRO A 50 7.60 12.87 7.77
N LEU A 51 6.71 11.97 8.18
CA LEU A 51 6.68 10.59 7.69
C LEU A 51 6.53 10.54 6.16
N LEU A 52 5.80 11.51 5.61
CA LEU A 52 5.63 11.71 4.17
C LEU A 52 6.27 13.05 3.78
N PRO A 53 7.47 13.05 3.18
CA PRO A 53 8.11 14.26 2.67
C PRO A 53 7.23 14.98 1.65
N ALA A 54 7.30 16.31 1.61
CA ALA A 54 6.50 17.11 0.68
C ALA A 54 6.87 16.87 -0.80
N ASP A 55 8.08 16.42 -1.05
CA ASP A 55 8.63 16.08 -2.37
C ASP A 55 8.63 14.57 -2.65
N LEU A 56 7.84 13.79 -1.89
CA LEU A 56 7.73 12.36 -2.07
C LEU A 56 7.37 12.03 -3.52
N ALA A 57 8.21 11.27 -4.19
CA ALA A 57 7.99 10.78 -5.54
C ALA A 57 7.92 9.25 -5.57
N GLN A 58 6.90 8.71 -6.25
CA GLN A 58 6.81 7.27 -6.44
C GLN A 58 7.95 6.77 -7.33
N PRO A 59 8.66 5.68 -6.95
CA PRO A 59 9.61 5.04 -7.84
C PRO A 59 8.89 4.45 -9.06
N GLN A 60 9.66 4.10 -10.09
CA GLN A 60 9.08 3.38 -11.23
C GLN A 60 8.54 2.03 -10.75
N LEU A 61 7.26 1.81 -10.97
CA LEU A 61 6.57 0.56 -10.65
C LEU A 61 5.96 -0.05 -11.91
N GLU A 62 6.05 -1.35 -12.00
CA GLU A 62 5.45 -2.11 -13.08
C GLU A 62 4.12 -2.75 -12.66
N LEU A 63 3.28 -3.09 -13.61
CA LEU A 63 2.11 -3.92 -13.33
C LEU A 63 2.56 -5.29 -12.79
N PRO A 64 1.84 -5.87 -11.79
CA PRO A 64 2.29 -7.06 -11.07
C PRO A 64 2.09 -8.37 -11.84
N PHE A 65 2.31 -8.34 -13.15
CA PHE A 65 2.26 -9.51 -14.03
C PHE A 65 3.24 -9.38 -15.19
N ALA A 66 3.65 -10.50 -15.75
CA ALA A 66 4.73 -10.58 -16.73
C ALA A 66 4.51 -9.65 -17.94
N ALA A 67 5.60 -9.08 -18.45
CA ALA A 67 5.59 -8.28 -19.68
C ALA A 67 4.94 -9.03 -20.85
N GLY A 68 4.11 -8.33 -21.62
CA GLY A 68 3.33 -8.91 -22.73
C GLY A 68 2.07 -9.66 -22.29
N ALA A 69 1.86 -9.91 -21.00
CA ALA A 69 0.62 -10.50 -20.49
C ALA A 69 -0.52 -9.48 -20.45
N LYS A 70 -1.75 -10.01 -20.35
CA LYS A 70 -2.98 -9.23 -20.20
C LYS A 70 -3.75 -9.75 -19.00
N TRP A 71 -4.10 -8.85 -18.10
CA TRP A 71 -4.96 -9.13 -16.95
C TRP A 71 -6.17 -8.22 -16.95
N SER A 72 -7.12 -8.45 -16.07
CA SER A 72 -8.26 -7.58 -15.86
C SER A 72 -8.07 -6.71 -14.62
N LEU A 73 -8.38 -5.42 -14.72
CA LEU A 73 -8.60 -4.56 -13.57
C LEU A 73 -9.95 -4.93 -12.96
N THR A 74 -9.94 -5.72 -11.88
CA THR A 74 -11.17 -6.22 -11.25
C THR A 74 -11.66 -5.35 -10.11
N GLY A 75 -10.79 -4.53 -9.54
CA GLY A 75 -11.12 -3.51 -8.57
C GLY A 75 -10.34 -2.22 -8.80
N GLY A 76 -11.04 -1.09 -8.94
CA GLY A 76 -10.45 0.25 -8.87
C GLY A 76 -10.04 0.59 -7.43
N PRO A 77 -9.63 1.83 -7.17
CA PRO A 77 -9.15 2.22 -5.84
C PRO A 77 -10.11 1.87 -4.71
N HIS A 78 -9.60 1.17 -3.71
CA HIS A 78 -10.33 0.76 -2.52
C HIS A 78 -9.38 0.68 -1.32
N ILE A 79 -9.90 0.29 -0.16
CA ILE A 79 -9.17 0.24 1.11
C ILE A 79 -7.91 -0.61 0.99
N ASP A 80 -6.76 -0.05 1.36
CA ASP A 80 -5.45 -0.72 1.29
C ASP A 80 -5.36 -1.93 2.21
N TRP A 81 -5.80 -1.75 3.48
CA TRP A 81 -5.74 -2.79 4.50
C TRP A 81 -6.67 -2.51 5.67
N GLY A 82 -7.70 -3.33 5.82
CA GLY A 82 -8.60 -3.22 6.97
C GLY A 82 -9.35 -1.89 7.05
N VAL A 83 -10.04 -1.67 8.16
CA VAL A 83 -10.86 -0.48 8.38
C VAL A 83 -9.98 0.74 8.66
N GLY A 84 -10.23 1.85 7.98
CA GLY A 84 -9.60 3.15 8.24
C GLY A 84 -8.34 3.45 7.42
N SER A 85 -7.85 2.52 6.59
CA SER A 85 -6.80 2.85 5.62
C SER A 85 -7.38 3.65 4.43
N PRO A 86 -6.54 4.41 3.70
CA PRO A 86 -7.01 5.17 2.54
C PRO A 86 -7.44 4.27 1.37
N LEU A 87 -7.97 4.89 0.31
CA LEU A 87 -8.31 4.22 -0.94
C LEU A 87 -7.11 4.29 -1.89
N GLY A 88 -6.18 3.36 -1.78
CA GLY A 88 -4.93 3.32 -2.54
C GLY A 88 -4.68 2.00 -3.25
N ALA A 89 -5.38 0.92 -2.85
CA ALA A 89 -5.21 -0.38 -3.46
C ALA A 89 -6.01 -0.57 -4.75
N ILE A 90 -5.53 -1.43 -5.63
CA ILE A 90 -6.25 -1.91 -6.82
C ILE A 90 -6.18 -3.42 -6.92
N ASP A 91 -7.17 -4.02 -7.58
CA ASP A 91 -7.23 -5.45 -7.83
C ASP A 91 -7.02 -5.79 -9.31
N LEU A 92 -6.13 -6.73 -9.55
CA LEU A 92 -5.77 -7.23 -10.87
C LEU A 92 -5.87 -8.75 -10.92
N ALA A 93 -6.60 -9.29 -11.89
CA ALA A 93 -6.81 -10.73 -12.02
C ALA A 93 -6.39 -11.28 -13.39
N PRO A 94 -5.83 -12.50 -13.47
CA PRO A 94 -5.67 -13.19 -14.74
C PRO A 94 -7.02 -13.35 -15.46
N ILE A 95 -7.02 -13.20 -16.78
CA ILE A 95 -8.27 -13.28 -17.59
C ILE A 95 -8.93 -14.64 -17.52
N SER A 96 -8.16 -15.72 -17.34
CA SER A 96 -8.67 -17.07 -17.15
C SER A 96 -9.13 -17.26 -15.70
N GLY A 97 -10.37 -16.89 -15.38
CA GLY A 97 -10.93 -17.05 -14.04
C GLY A 97 -10.83 -18.48 -13.51
N THR A 98 -10.20 -18.64 -12.34
CA THR A 98 -9.99 -19.93 -11.67
C THR A 98 -10.87 -20.10 -10.42
N GLY A 99 -11.83 -19.18 -10.20
CA GLY A 99 -12.52 -19.04 -8.93
C GLY A 99 -11.48 -18.74 -7.82
N CYS A 100 -11.52 -19.44 -6.69
CA CYS A 100 -10.57 -19.25 -5.60
C CYS A 100 -9.37 -20.22 -5.62
N LYS A 101 -9.24 -21.05 -6.64
CA LYS A 101 -8.03 -21.88 -6.81
C LYS A 101 -6.85 -20.98 -7.19
N PRO A 102 -5.63 -21.29 -6.73
CA PRO A 102 -4.45 -20.59 -7.20
C PRO A 102 -4.39 -20.58 -8.74
N ALA A 103 -4.24 -19.39 -9.31
CA ALA A 103 -4.11 -19.24 -10.76
C ALA A 103 -2.78 -19.85 -11.23
N PRO A 104 -2.72 -20.43 -12.44
CA PRO A 104 -1.45 -20.90 -13.00
C PRO A 104 -0.49 -19.73 -13.35
N GLN A 105 -1.02 -18.55 -13.60
CA GLN A 105 -0.23 -17.33 -13.80
C GLN A 105 0.37 -16.89 -12.48
N GLN A 106 1.55 -16.29 -12.55
CA GLN A 106 2.23 -15.74 -11.36
C GLN A 106 2.07 -14.23 -11.29
N ALA A 107 1.86 -13.74 -10.08
CA ALA A 107 2.14 -12.36 -9.76
C ALA A 107 3.65 -12.16 -9.72
N VAL A 108 4.12 -11.03 -10.23
CA VAL A 108 5.53 -10.68 -10.27
C VAL A 108 5.82 -9.42 -9.49
N ALA A 109 7.08 -9.22 -9.12
CA ALA A 109 7.54 -8.02 -8.45
C ALA A 109 7.39 -6.79 -9.36
N ALA A 110 6.68 -5.77 -8.89
CA ALA A 110 6.51 -4.50 -9.60
C ALA A 110 7.75 -3.62 -9.57
N ALA A 111 8.72 -3.93 -8.72
CA ALA A 111 10.04 -3.34 -8.64
C ALA A 111 11.00 -4.31 -7.96
N ALA A 112 12.31 -4.05 -8.04
CA ALA A 112 13.30 -4.78 -7.26
C ALA A 112 13.11 -4.54 -5.75
N GLY A 113 13.44 -5.52 -4.92
CA GLY A 113 13.31 -5.39 -3.47
C GLY A 113 13.62 -6.66 -2.69
N VAL A 114 13.33 -6.62 -1.41
CA VAL A 114 13.46 -7.74 -0.47
C VAL A 114 12.10 -8.09 0.12
N VAL A 115 11.77 -9.36 0.14
CA VAL A 115 10.54 -9.83 0.79
C VAL A 115 10.72 -9.79 2.31
N VAL A 116 10.03 -8.88 2.98
CA VAL A 116 10.12 -8.70 4.45
C VAL A 116 8.98 -9.36 5.21
N ARG A 117 7.89 -9.69 4.53
CA ARG A 117 6.77 -10.45 5.08
C ARG A 117 6.16 -11.35 4.01
N SER A 118 5.89 -12.61 4.36
CA SER A 118 5.24 -13.59 3.49
C SER A 118 4.40 -14.53 4.36
N ALA A 119 3.16 -14.15 4.64
CA ALA A 119 2.27 -14.92 5.50
C ALA A 119 0.79 -14.69 5.19
N ARG A 120 -0.04 -15.69 5.41
CA ARG A 120 -1.52 -15.58 5.36
C ARG A 120 -2.05 -14.90 4.09
N GLY A 121 -1.55 -15.28 2.94
CA GLY A 121 -1.97 -14.70 1.67
C GLY A 121 -1.38 -13.33 1.33
N ALA A 122 -0.61 -12.73 2.23
CA ALA A 122 0.02 -11.44 2.02
C ALA A 122 1.54 -11.55 1.87
N LEU A 123 2.12 -10.65 1.07
CA LEU A 123 3.55 -10.44 0.89
C LEU A 123 3.85 -8.95 0.93
N ALA A 124 4.86 -8.56 1.70
CA ALA A 124 5.42 -7.21 1.70
C ALA A 124 6.79 -7.23 1.02
N LEU A 125 6.93 -6.39 0.00
CA LEU A 125 8.17 -6.18 -0.75
C LEU A 125 8.74 -4.82 -0.38
N ASP A 126 9.85 -4.81 0.32
CA ASP A 126 10.62 -3.65 0.72
C ASP A 126 11.57 -3.26 -0.42
N LEU A 127 11.42 -2.03 -0.94
CA LEU A 127 12.12 -1.60 -2.14
C LEU A 127 13.50 -0.99 -1.85
N ASP A 128 13.73 -0.46 -0.65
CA ASP A 128 15.05 0.06 -0.28
C ASP A 128 15.99 -1.03 0.26
N GLY A 129 15.44 -2.18 0.60
CA GLY A 129 16.20 -3.38 0.95
C GLY A 129 16.82 -3.35 2.33
N ASP A 130 16.37 -2.49 3.22
CA ASP A 130 16.84 -2.39 4.61
C ASP A 130 16.26 -3.49 5.52
N GLY A 131 15.26 -4.22 5.04
CA GLY A 131 14.61 -5.32 5.75
C GLY A 131 13.51 -4.88 6.72
N ASN A 132 13.04 -3.63 6.64
CA ASN A 132 12.09 -3.04 7.56
C ASN A 132 10.84 -2.51 6.84
N GLU A 133 9.69 -3.11 7.08
CA GLU A 133 8.41 -2.70 6.49
C GLU A 133 7.94 -1.28 6.91
N GLN A 134 8.61 -0.64 7.88
CA GLN A 134 8.22 0.67 8.41
C GLN A 134 9.08 1.83 7.89
N THR A 135 10.03 1.55 7.02
CA THR A 135 10.93 2.55 6.39
C THR A 135 10.83 2.47 4.88
N GLY A 136 11.05 3.60 4.20
CA GLY A 136 11.06 3.67 2.74
C GLY A 136 9.78 3.19 2.06
N TRP A 137 9.92 2.79 0.81
CA TRP A 137 8.85 2.28 -0.03
C TRP A 137 8.61 0.78 0.18
N VAL A 138 7.37 0.41 0.45
CA VAL A 138 6.94 -0.99 0.56
C VAL A 138 5.70 -1.24 -0.30
N LEU A 139 5.71 -2.30 -1.08
CA LEU A 139 4.57 -2.80 -1.82
C LEU A 139 3.93 -3.97 -1.09
N ILE A 140 2.61 -3.93 -0.94
CA ILE A 140 1.83 -4.98 -0.31
C ILE A 140 1.02 -5.70 -1.38
N TYR A 141 1.29 -7.00 -1.51
CA TYR A 141 0.53 -7.91 -2.36
C TYR A 141 -0.35 -8.79 -1.48
N MET A 142 -1.64 -8.90 -1.79
CA MET A 142 -2.53 -9.82 -1.10
C MET A 142 -3.12 -10.85 -2.05
N HIS A 143 -3.76 -11.84 -1.44
CA HIS A 143 -4.42 -12.96 -2.09
C HIS A 143 -3.46 -13.85 -2.90
N LEU A 144 -2.21 -13.98 -2.44
CA LEU A 144 -1.23 -14.85 -3.05
C LEU A 144 -1.15 -16.21 -2.36
N ALA A 145 -1.18 -17.28 -3.14
CA ALA A 145 -0.73 -18.62 -2.78
C ALA A 145 0.73 -18.86 -3.24
N ASN A 146 1.37 -19.92 -2.78
CA ASN A 146 2.71 -20.34 -3.20
C ASN A 146 3.75 -19.19 -3.20
N ARG A 147 3.68 -18.32 -2.20
CA ARG A 147 4.52 -17.15 -2.08
C ARG A 147 5.99 -17.52 -1.86
N VAL A 148 6.88 -16.68 -2.39
CA VAL A 148 8.31 -16.72 -2.06
C VAL A 148 8.54 -16.44 -0.57
N ALA A 149 9.66 -16.91 -0.03
CA ALA A 149 9.97 -16.83 1.40
C ALA A 149 10.43 -15.41 1.80
N VAL A 150 10.30 -15.08 3.08
CA VAL A 150 10.92 -13.89 3.68
C VAL A 150 12.43 -13.94 3.48
N GLY A 151 13.05 -12.80 3.21
CA GLY A 151 14.47 -12.65 2.91
C GLY A 151 14.83 -12.89 1.43
N THR A 152 13.88 -13.35 0.59
CA THR A 152 14.11 -13.45 -0.85
C THR A 152 14.33 -12.06 -1.45
N ARG A 153 15.46 -11.88 -2.15
CA ARG A 153 15.68 -10.72 -3.01
C ARG A 153 15.12 -11.00 -4.38
N VAL A 154 14.42 -10.03 -4.94
CA VAL A 154 13.82 -10.15 -6.27
C VAL A 154 14.14 -8.90 -7.09
N GLU A 155 14.33 -9.13 -8.38
CA GLU A 155 14.33 -8.07 -9.38
C GLU A 155 12.89 -7.81 -9.87
N ALA A 156 12.66 -6.68 -10.54
CA ALA A 156 11.38 -6.47 -11.24
C ALA A 156 11.10 -7.64 -12.19
N ASP A 157 9.84 -8.04 -12.30
CA ASP A 157 9.36 -9.19 -13.09
C ASP A 157 9.64 -10.57 -12.51
N GLU A 158 10.37 -10.70 -11.42
CA GLU A 158 10.55 -12.00 -10.78
C GLU A 158 9.27 -12.47 -10.05
N PRO A 159 8.98 -13.79 -10.09
CA PRO A 159 7.77 -14.35 -9.48
C PRO A 159 7.70 -14.15 -7.97
N LEU A 160 6.52 -13.75 -7.46
CA LEU A 160 6.23 -13.60 -6.02
C LEU A 160 5.29 -14.68 -5.49
N GLY A 161 4.40 -15.21 -6.33
CA GLY A 161 3.39 -16.18 -5.96
C GLY A 161 2.26 -16.25 -6.98
N ASN A 162 1.23 -17.04 -6.68
CA ASN A 162 0.08 -17.23 -7.57
C ASN A 162 -1.13 -16.48 -7.03
N PRO A 163 -1.85 -15.68 -7.84
CA PRO A 163 -3.12 -15.10 -7.45
C PRO A 163 -4.09 -16.20 -6.95
N SER A 164 -4.77 -15.92 -5.86
CA SER A 164 -5.70 -16.85 -5.20
C SER A 164 -6.77 -16.07 -4.41
N CYS A 165 -7.44 -16.72 -3.46
CA CYS A 165 -8.27 -16.05 -2.45
C CYS A 165 -7.66 -16.15 -1.04
N GLU A 166 -6.38 -16.46 -0.89
CA GLU A 166 -5.75 -16.53 0.43
C GLU A 166 -5.68 -15.15 1.07
N GLY A 167 -5.95 -15.08 2.36
CA GLY A 167 -5.91 -13.85 3.15
C GLY A 167 -7.04 -12.87 2.84
N GLY A 168 -7.66 -12.31 3.89
CA GLY A 168 -8.74 -11.34 3.74
C GLY A 168 -10.01 -11.90 3.09
N VAL A 169 -10.79 -11.01 2.46
CA VAL A 169 -12.03 -11.36 1.75
C VAL A 169 -11.79 -11.25 0.24
N ALA A 170 -12.01 -12.33 -0.49
CA ALA A 170 -11.87 -12.40 -1.94
C ALA A 170 -12.95 -13.27 -2.55
N THR A 171 -13.48 -12.90 -3.71
CA THR A 171 -14.52 -13.64 -4.45
C THR A 171 -13.98 -14.40 -5.65
N GLY A 172 -12.71 -14.17 -6.01
CA GLY A 172 -12.00 -14.83 -7.11
C GLY A 172 -10.51 -14.60 -6.99
N ALA A 173 -9.71 -15.41 -7.67
CA ALA A 173 -8.26 -15.31 -7.66
C ALA A 173 -7.79 -13.99 -8.31
N HIS A 174 -7.15 -13.13 -7.54
CA HIS A 174 -6.61 -11.85 -7.98
C HIS A 174 -5.39 -11.44 -7.15
N VAL A 175 -4.75 -10.37 -7.53
CA VAL A 175 -3.75 -9.66 -6.72
C VAL A 175 -4.36 -8.33 -6.29
N HIS A 176 -4.42 -8.11 -5.00
CA HIS A 176 -4.62 -6.81 -4.41
C HIS A 176 -3.26 -6.17 -4.20
N LEU A 177 -3.03 -4.99 -4.75
CA LEU A 177 -1.76 -4.28 -4.70
C LEU A 177 -1.93 -2.91 -4.07
N ALA A 178 -1.20 -2.67 -2.97
CA ALA A 178 -1.20 -1.41 -2.22
C ALA A 178 0.23 -0.92 -1.98
N ARG A 179 0.36 0.36 -1.59
CA ARG A 179 1.65 1.03 -1.37
C ARG A 179 1.73 1.59 0.04
N LYS A 180 2.95 1.55 0.60
CA LYS A 180 3.30 2.23 1.86
C LYS A 180 4.58 3.05 1.67
N TYR A 181 4.71 4.10 2.47
CA TYR A 181 5.97 4.81 2.65
C TYR A 181 6.15 5.15 4.12
N ASN A 182 7.31 4.82 4.69
CA ASN A 182 7.61 4.99 6.11
C ASN A 182 6.51 4.44 7.04
N GLY A 183 5.92 3.28 6.67
CA GLY A 183 4.85 2.63 7.41
C GLY A 183 3.44 3.20 7.17
N GLU A 184 3.30 4.35 6.50
CA GLU A 184 2.01 4.97 6.19
C GLU A 184 1.44 4.44 4.87
N TRP A 185 0.13 4.16 4.84
CA TRP A 185 -0.59 3.80 3.63
C TRP A 185 -0.76 5.00 2.71
N LEU A 186 -0.60 4.81 1.41
CA LEU A 186 -0.61 5.88 0.42
C LEU A 186 -1.88 5.85 -0.43
N GLY A 187 -2.84 6.70 -0.08
CA GLY A 187 -4.01 6.98 -0.91
C GLY A 187 -3.67 7.75 -2.19
N LEU A 188 -4.62 7.79 -3.12
CA LEU A 188 -4.48 8.55 -4.37
C LEU A 188 -4.47 10.07 -4.16
N ASP A 189 -4.99 10.54 -3.04
CA ASP A 189 -5.02 11.94 -2.63
C ASP A 189 -3.65 12.46 -2.13
N ILE A 190 -2.75 11.53 -1.78
CA ILE A 190 -1.42 11.86 -1.29
C ILE A 190 -0.44 11.98 -2.47
N ILE A 191 -0.42 10.98 -3.33
CA ILE A 191 0.53 10.90 -4.44
C ILE A 191 -0.05 10.05 -5.59
N PRO A 192 0.15 10.42 -6.85
CA PRO A 192 -0.30 9.62 -7.98
C PRO A 192 0.17 8.17 -7.90
N TYR A 193 -0.67 7.24 -8.30
CA TYR A 193 -0.34 5.83 -8.41
C TYR A 193 -0.16 5.46 -9.87
N VAL A 194 1.04 5.12 -10.27
CA VAL A 194 1.40 4.82 -11.66
C VAL A 194 2.07 3.45 -11.74
N LEU A 195 1.60 2.59 -12.64
CA LEU A 195 2.11 1.24 -12.88
C LEU A 195 2.30 1.03 -14.38
N SER A 196 3.51 0.76 -14.85
CA SER A 196 3.83 0.62 -16.29
C SER A 196 3.29 1.79 -17.14
N GLY A 197 3.35 3.01 -16.60
CA GLY A 197 2.81 4.20 -17.24
C GLY A 197 1.29 4.36 -17.16
N TRP A 198 0.56 3.41 -16.58
CA TRP A 198 -0.86 3.54 -16.29
C TRP A 198 -1.07 4.30 -14.99
N GLN A 199 -1.74 5.44 -15.04
CA GLN A 199 -2.17 6.19 -13.87
C GLN A 199 -3.49 5.64 -13.35
N VAL A 200 -3.56 5.38 -12.05
CA VAL A 200 -4.77 4.94 -11.35
C VAL A 200 -5.64 6.16 -11.05
N GLU A 201 -6.91 6.09 -11.40
CA GLU A 201 -7.90 7.13 -11.10
C GLU A 201 -9.09 6.53 -10.34
N ALA A 202 -9.51 7.22 -9.26
CA ALA A 202 -10.65 6.81 -8.47
C ALA A 202 -11.96 7.07 -9.20
N GLY A 203 -12.94 6.20 -8.96
CA GLY A 203 -14.34 6.41 -9.33
C GLY A 203 -15.14 7.05 -8.20
N GLU A 204 -16.46 7.10 -8.37
CA GLU A 204 -17.36 7.69 -7.37
C GLU A 204 -17.48 6.89 -6.06
N LYS A 205 -17.09 5.63 -6.08
CA LYS A 205 -17.17 4.70 -4.93
C LYS A 205 -15.96 3.78 -4.92
N PRO A 206 -15.59 3.20 -3.76
CA PRO A 206 -14.57 2.15 -3.69
C PRO A 206 -14.84 1.03 -4.72
N TYR A 207 -13.77 0.46 -5.25
CA TYR A 207 -13.73 -0.54 -6.33
C TYR A 207 -14.11 -0.02 -7.72
N LEU A 208 -14.72 1.18 -7.83
CA LEU A 208 -14.90 1.84 -9.11
C LEU A 208 -13.68 2.70 -9.41
N GLY A 209 -13.32 2.81 -10.69
CA GLY A 209 -12.19 3.61 -11.13
C GLY A 209 -11.63 3.08 -12.44
N ARG A 210 -10.48 3.60 -12.81
CA ARG A 210 -9.87 3.28 -14.09
C ARG A 210 -8.36 3.43 -14.08
N LEU A 211 -7.72 2.84 -15.07
CA LEU A 211 -6.33 3.09 -15.41
C LEU A 211 -6.30 3.90 -16.71
N VAL A 212 -5.45 4.92 -16.74
CA VAL A 212 -5.31 5.83 -17.89
C VAL A 212 -3.84 5.86 -18.33
N ARG A 213 -3.59 5.70 -19.65
CA ARG A 213 -2.26 5.83 -20.25
C ARG A 213 -2.40 6.48 -21.63
N GLY A 214 -2.10 7.79 -21.72
CA GLY A 214 -2.41 8.59 -22.93
C GLY A 214 -3.90 8.54 -23.24
N ASP A 215 -4.27 8.15 -24.44
CA ASP A 215 -5.68 8.03 -24.87
C ASP A 215 -6.33 6.69 -24.50
N GLN A 216 -5.57 5.80 -23.86
CA GLN A 216 -6.07 4.48 -23.44
C GLN A 216 -6.72 4.56 -22.07
N VAL A 217 -7.89 3.97 -21.93
CA VAL A 217 -8.65 3.89 -20.68
C VAL A 217 -9.08 2.45 -20.42
N VAL A 218 -8.82 1.95 -19.23
CA VAL A 218 -9.24 0.63 -18.75
C VAL A 218 -10.10 0.85 -17.51
N THR A 219 -11.38 0.51 -17.57
CA THR A 219 -12.33 0.72 -16.48
C THR A 219 -12.45 -0.54 -15.62
N ALA A 220 -12.42 -0.39 -14.31
CA ALA A 220 -12.55 -1.48 -13.37
C ALA A 220 -13.90 -2.22 -13.53
N SER A 221 -13.84 -3.56 -13.51
CA SER A 221 -15.02 -4.42 -13.59
C SER A 221 -14.80 -5.71 -12.82
N SER A 222 -15.56 -5.92 -11.76
CA SER A 222 -15.49 -7.13 -10.91
C SER A 222 -15.72 -8.44 -11.69
N ASN A 223 -16.34 -8.37 -12.85
CA ASN A 223 -16.61 -9.53 -13.70
C ASN A 223 -15.60 -9.71 -14.84
N GLY A 224 -14.55 -8.90 -14.90
CA GLY A 224 -13.51 -9.00 -15.93
C GLY A 224 -14.03 -8.78 -17.37
N MET A 225 -14.89 -7.77 -17.56
CA MET A 225 -15.43 -7.43 -18.90
C MET A 225 -14.32 -6.94 -19.83
N SER A 226 -14.57 -6.98 -21.14
CA SER A 226 -13.58 -6.60 -22.16
C SER A 226 -12.97 -5.20 -21.97
N GLY A 227 -13.73 -4.24 -21.43
CA GLY A 227 -13.24 -2.89 -21.10
C GLY A 227 -12.33 -2.80 -19.86
N SER A 228 -12.16 -3.89 -19.11
CA SER A 228 -11.28 -3.95 -17.93
C SER A 228 -9.91 -4.58 -18.24
N THR A 229 -9.65 -4.98 -19.47
CA THR A 229 -8.37 -5.60 -19.85
C THR A 229 -7.25 -4.57 -19.87
N VAL A 230 -6.25 -4.79 -19.02
CA VAL A 230 -5.00 -4.01 -18.99
C VAL A 230 -3.84 -4.86 -19.50
N PHE A 231 -2.90 -4.23 -20.15
CA PHE A 231 -1.69 -4.87 -20.69
C PHE A 231 -0.45 -4.06 -20.30
N ARG A 232 0.62 -4.76 -20.18
CA ARG A 232 1.95 -4.24 -19.86
C ARG A 232 2.81 -4.15 -21.11
#